data_1a00497c10ba23e660fa50643318258d
#
_entry.id   1a00497c10ba23e660fa50643318258d
#
_cell.length_a   1.000
_cell.length_b   1.000
_cell.length_c   1.000
_cell.angle_alpha   90.00
_cell.angle_beta   90.00
_cell.angle_gamma   90.00
#
_symmetry.space_group_name_H-M   'P 1'
#
loop_
_entity.id
_entity.type
_entity.pdbx_description
1 polymer ?
#
loop_
_entity_poly.entity_id
_entity_poly.type
_entity_poly.pdbx_seq_one_letter_code
_entity_poly.pdbx_strand_id
1 'polypeptide(L)'
;RSQQIEYKFEPTTLSYQVPARTARYTPDFWVTTRTGKVIVVESKGRFLTANRQLMLLVKAQHPDLDIRMVFSRSKTTISKTSSTTYAMWCEKNGFKYSDKLVPKEWLDE
;
A
#
# COMPACT_ATOMS: atom_id res chain seq x y z
N ARG A 1 -2.25 19.15 14.79
CA ARG A 1 -1.24 18.14 14.61
C ARG A 1 0.12 18.74 14.44
N SER A 2 1.06 18.10 15.02
CA SER A 2 2.42 18.59 14.96
C SER A 2 3.10 18.29 13.63
N GLN A 3 2.68 17.26 12.95
CA GLN A 3 3.28 16.94 11.67
C GLN A 3 2.52 17.65 10.59
N GLN A 4 3.04 18.49 9.89
CA GLN A 4 2.40 19.23 8.82
C GLN A 4 2.20 18.30 7.63
N ILE A 5 1.24 17.40 7.75
CA ILE A 5 0.96 16.36 6.76
C ILE A 5 -0.42 16.60 6.17
N GLU A 6 -0.49 16.48 4.88
CA GLU A 6 -1.74 16.58 4.17
C GLU A 6 -2.22 15.18 3.81
N TYR A 7 -3.42 14.85 4.25
CA TYR A 7 -4.06 13.60 3.90
C TYR A 7 -5.18 13.88 2.93
N LYS A 8 -5.23 13.12 1.87
CA LYS A 8 -6.36 13.16 0.95
C LYS A 8 -7.03 11.82 0.95
N PHE A 9 -8.35 11.84 1.01
CA PHE A 9 -9.17 10.66 1.08
C PHE A 9 -9.90 10.50 -0.24
N GLU A 10 -9.71 9.37 -0.91
CA GLU A 10 -10.30 9.07 -2.20
C GLU A 10 -9.98 10.12 -3.25
N PRO A 11 -8.78 10.58 -3.35
CA PRO A 11 -8.54 11.73 -4.21
C PRO A 11 -8.54 11.41 -5.69
N THR A 12 -7.94 10.31 -6.08
CA THR A 12 -7.67 10.06 -7.49
C THR A 12 -7.75 8.57 -7.76
N THR A 13 -8.38 8.24 -8.88
CA THR A 13 -8.46 6.86 -9.35
C THR A 13 -7.36 6.63 -10.36
N LEU A 14 -6.66 5.53 -10.23
CA LEU A 14 -5.61 5.12 -11.14
C LEU A 14 -6.10 3.99 -12.03
N SER A 15 -5.69 4.02 -13.28
CA SER A 15 -5.99 2.93 -14.21
C SER A 15 -4.89 1.89 -14.17
N TYR A 16 -5.25 0.64 -14.34
CA TYR A 16 -4.29 -0.43 -14.50
C TYR A 16 -4.87 -1.49 -15.43
N GLN A 17 -3.98 -2.25 -16.05
CA GLN A 17 -4.36 -3.27 -17.01
C GLN A 17 -4.43 -4.63 -16.34
N VAL A 18 -5.53 -5.32 -16.56
CA VAL A 18 -5.66 -6.74 -16.29
C VAL A 18 -5.61 -7.43 -17.63
N PRO A 19 -5.15 -8.67 -17.74
CA PRO A 19 -4.91 -9.30 -19.05
C PRO A 19 -6.01 -9.18 -20.07
N ALA A 20 -7.23 -9.01 -19.75
CA ALA A 20 -8.32 -8.90 -20.74
C ALA A 20 -9.06 -7.59 -20.68
N ARG A 21 -8.64 -6.65 -19.83
CA ARG A 21 -9.42 -5.42 -19.65
C ARG A 21 -8.62 -4.37 -18.90
N THR A 22 -9.14 -3.15 -18.95
CA THR A 22 -8.66 -2.06 -18.11
C THR A 22 -9.51 -2.02 -16.85
N ALA A 23 -8.87 -1.88 -15.71
CA ALA A 23 -9.55 -1.75 -14.44
C ALA A 23 -9.12 -0.46 -13.76
N ARG A 24 -9.80 -0.12 -12.67
CA ARG A 24 -9.52 1.09 -11.90
C ARG A 24 -9.13 0.73 -10.50
N TYR A 25 -8.19 1.49 -9.95
CA TYR A 25 -7.71 1.31 -8.60
C TYR A 25 -7.72 2.67 -7.90
N THR A 26 -8.39 2.74 -6.77
CA THR A 26 -8.44 3.96 -5.97
C THR A 26 -7.73 3.67 -4.64
N PRO A 27 -6.59 4.30 -4.40
CA PRO A 27 -5.89 4.13 -3.12
C PRO A 27 -6.73 4.61 -1.94
N ASP A 28 -6.49 4.01 -0.77
CA ASP A 28 -7.16 4.46 0.45
C ASP A 28 -6.73 5.87 0.81
N PHE A 29 -5.42 6.14 0.77
CA PHE A 29 -4.89 7.45 1.15
C PHE A 29 -3.77 7.87 0.23
N TRP A 30 -3.76 9.16 -0.08
CA TRP A 30 -2.59 9.84 -0.63
C TRP A 30 -2.03 10.69 0.50
N VAL A 31 -0.75 10.50 0.82
CA VAL A 31 -0.11 11.20 1.93
C VAL A 31 1.05 12.02 1.40
N THR A 32 1.04 13.31 1.70
CA THR A 32 2.15 14.19 1.37
C THR A 32 3.01 14.35 2.61
N THR A 33 4.28 13.98 2.49
CA THR A 33 5.19 14.02 3.63
C THR A 33 5.66 15.43 3.89
N ARG A 34 6.43 15.60 4.96
CA ARG A 34 6.93 16.91 5.38
C ARG A 34 7.75 17.59 4.29
N THR A 35 8.49 16.83 3.48
CA THR A 35 9.32 17.39 2.42
C THR A 35 8.61 17.49 1.09
N GLY A 36 7.32 17.14 1.05
CA GLY A 36 6.54 17.22 -0.18
C GLY A 36 6.49 15.95 -0.99
N LYS A 37 7.09 14.87 -0.50
CA LYS A 37 7.01 13.57 -1.15
C LYS A 37 5.60 13.01 -1.03
N VAL A 38 5.09 12.42 -2.10
CA VAL A 38 3.75 11.82 -2.09
C VAL A 38 3.88 10.31 -2.01
N ILE A 39 3.22 9.72 -1.03
CA ILE A 39 3.17 8.27 -0.90
C ILE A 39 1.72 7.82 -0.91
N VAL A 40 1.51 6.60 -1.41
CA VAL A 40 0.20 5.96 -1.45
C VAL A 40 0.16 4.94 -0.32
N VAL A 41 -0.87 5.01 0.51
CA VAL A 41 -1.00 4.11 1.65
C VAL A 41 -2.27 3.29 1.50
N GLU A 42 -2.11 1.97 1.60
CA GLU A 42 -3.21 1.01 1.60
C GLU A 42 -3.36 0.42 2.98
N SER A 43 -4.55 0.47 3.51
CA SER A 43 -4.86 -0.07 4.83
C SER A 43 -5.61 -1.38 4.66
N LYS A 44 -5.07 -2.47 5.22
CA LYS A 44 -5.65 -3.80 5.06
C LYS A 44 -5.73 -4.53 6.39
N GLY A 45 -6.93 -4.97 6.74
CA GLY A 45 -7.09 -5.91 7.83
C GLY A 45 -6.74 -7.32 7.36
N ARG A 46 -7.24 -7.69 6.18
CA ARG A 46 -6.95 -8.98 5.54
C ARG A 46 -6.35 -8.70 4.18
N PHE A 47 -5.26 -9.39 3.89
CA PHE A 47 -4.53 -9.19 2.65
C PHE A 47 -4.68 -10.44 1.79
N LEU A 48 -5.79 -10.51 1.11
CA LEU A 48 -6.21 -11.68 0.35
C LEU A 48 -5.44 -11.78 -0.97
N THR A 49 -5.53 -12.96 -1.61
CA THR A 49 -4.87 -13.20 -2.89
C THR A 49 -5.20 -12.11 -3.92
N ALA A 50 -6.47 -11.75 -4.03
CA ALA A 50 -6.88 -10.73 -5.00
C ALA A 50 -6.22 -9.39 -4.70
N ASN A 51 -6.09 -9.04 -3.41
CA ASN A 51 -5.42 -7.79 -3.02
C ASN A 51 -3.95 -7.83 -3.40
N ARG A 52 -3.30 -8.96 -3.15
CA ARG A 52 -1.86 -9.09 -3.46
C ARG A 52 -1.61 -8.99 -4.95
N GLN A 53 -2.46 -9.65 -5.76
CA GLN A 53 -2.33 -9.57 -7.20
C GLN A 53 -2.56 -8.16 -7.71
N LEU A 54 -3.55 -7.46 -7.14
CA LEU A 54 -3.83 -6.08 -7.48
C LEU A 54 -2.61 -5.19 -7.20
N MET A 55 -2.00 -5.34 -6.03
CA MET A 55 -0.86 -4.52 -5.68
C MET A 55 0.32 -4.75 -6.62
N LEU A 56 0.54 -5.99 -7.03
CA LEU A 56 1.61 -6.30 -7.97
C LEU A 56 1.36 -5.68 -9.33
N LEU A 57 0.12 -5.74 -9.81
CA LEU A 57 -0.24 -5.14 -11.10
C LEU A 57 -0.08 -3.63 -11.06
N VAL A 58 -0.59 -2.99 -10.02
CA VAL A 58 -0.50 -1.53 -9.92
C VAL A 58 0.94 -1.09 -9.81
N LYS A 59 1.75 -1.78 -9.01
CA LYS A 59 3.16 -1.45 -8.85
C LYS A 59 3.90 -1.58 -10.17
N ALA A 60 3.62 -2.64 -10.92
CA ALA A 60 4.31 -2.88 -12.20
C ALA A 60 3.94 -1.82 -13.23
N GLN A 61 2.71 -1.34 -13.23
CA GLN A 61 2.22 -0.40 -14.24
C GLN A 61 2.37 1.06 -13.81
N HIS A 62 2.64 1.31 -12.53
CA HIS A 62 2.88 2.65 -12.00
C HIS A 62 4.14 2.62 -11.14
N PRO A 63 5.30 2.35 -11.75
CA PRO A 63 6.53 2.13 -10.98
C PRO A 63 7.01 3.37 -10.23
N ASP A 64 6.52 4.56 -10.60
CA ASP A 64 6.91 5.80 -9.94
C ASP A 64 6.12 6.03 -8.65
N LEU A 65 5.07 5.26 -8.40
CA LEU A 65 4.30 5.39 -7.18
C LEU A 65 4.99 4.68 -6.03
N ASP A 66 5.05 5.37 -4.91
CA ASP A 66 5.58 4.80 -3.67
C ASP A 66 4.38 4.27 -2.88
N ILE A 67 4.08 2.98 -3.06
CA ILE A 67 2.90 2.35 -2.45
C ILE A 67 3.35 1.61 -1.20
N ARG A 68 2.71 1.90 -0.09
CA ARG A 68 3.04 1.30 1.20
C ARG A 68 1.77 0.73 1.84
N MET A 69 1.96 -0.26 2.68
CA MET A 69 0.86 -1.00 3.31
C MET A 69 0.83 -0.74 4.80
N VAL A 70 -0.37 -0.59 5.34
CA VAL A 70 -0.57 -0.57 6.79
C VAL A 70 -1.52 -1.71 7.11
N PHE A 71 -1.04 -2.67 7.89
CA PHE A 71 -1.81 -3.85 8.25
C PHE A 71 -2.29 -3.75 9.69
N SER A 72 -3.42 -4.40 9.99
CA SER A 72 -3.78 -4.60 11.38
C SER A 72 -2.74 -5.48 12.06
N ARG A 73 -2.20 -6.46 11.31
CA ARG A 73 -1.26 -7.42 11.87
C ARG A 73 -0.41 -8.02 10.75
N SER A 74 0.78 -7.47 10.57
CA SER A 74 1.66 -7.89 9.47
C SER A 74 2.22 -9.29 9.65
N LYS A 75 2.17 -9.86 10.85
CA LYS A 75 2.64 -11.21 11.11
C LYS A 75 1.64 -12.30 10.71
N THR A 76 0.46 -11.91 10.27
CA THR A 76 -0.53 -12.86 9.78
C THR A 76 0.00 -13.53 8.51
N THR A 77 -0.16 -14.86 8.41
CA THR A 77 0.25 -15.57 7.21
C THR A 77 -0.73 -15.33 6.06
N ILE A 78 -0.24 -15.47 4.84
CA ILE A 78 -1.07 -15.18 3.66
C ILE A 78 -2.12 -16.25 3.42
N SER A 79 -1.95 -17.43 3.99
CA SER A 79 -2.94 -18.50 3.94
C SER A 79 -2.71 -19.46 5.09
N LYS A 80 -3.68 -20.37 5.31
CA LYS A 80 -3.59 -21.34 6.40
C LYS A 80 -2.44 -22.32 6.21
N THR A 81 -2.05 -22.56 4.95
CA THR A 81 -1.02 -23.56 4.65
C THR A 81 0.35 -22.94 4.38
N SER A 82 0.45 -21.63 4.47
CA SER A 82 1.69 -20.95 4.16
C SER A 82 2.34 -20.41 5.42
N SER A 83 3.68 -20.42 5.45
CA SER A 83 4.43 -19.76 6.52
C SER A 83 4.78 -18.32 6.16
N THR A 84 4.44 -17.87 4.94
CA THR A 84 4.73 -16.51 4.51
C THR A 84 3.75 -15.55 5.15
N THR A 85 4.28 -14.55 5.87
CA THR A 85 3.45 -13.51 6.49
C THR A 85 3.23 -12.37 5.51
N TYR A 86 2.29 -11.49 5.84
CA TYR A 86 2.09 -10.25 5.07
C TYR A 86 3.39 -9.44 5.01
N ALA A 87 4.09 -9.35 6.13
CA ALA A 87 5.37 -8.65 6.19
C ALA A 87 6.39 -9.25 5.23
N MET A 88 6.53 -10.55 5.26
CA MET A 88 7.46 -11.26 4.38
C MET A 88 7.11 -11.05 2.92
N TRP A 89 5.82 -11.08 2.61
CA TRP A 89 5.36 -10.84 1.24
C TRP A 89 5.73 -9.44 0.78
N CYS A 90 5.54 -8.44 1.64
CA CYS A 90 5.88 -7.07 1.32
C CYS A 90 7.38 -6.92 1.10
N GLU A 91 8.18 -7.51 1.97
CA GLU A 91 9.64 -7.44 1.85
C GLU A 91 10.11 -8.07 0.55
N LYS A 92 9.54 -9.20 0.19
CA LYS A 92 9.89 -9.89 -1.04
C LYS A 92 9.53 -9.06 -2.28
N ASN A 93 8.42 -8.35 -2.23
CA ASN A 93 7.89 -7.65 -3.39
C ASN A 93 8.17 -6.15 -3.38
N GLY A 94 8.95 -5.68 -2.44
CA GLY A 94 9.42 -4.30 -2.44
C GLY A 94 8.41 -3.27 -1.96
N PHE A 95 7.50 -3.66 -1.07
CA PHE A 95 6.56 -2.74 -0.44
C PHE A 95 6.99 -2.46 0.99
N LYS A 96 7.02 -1.19 1.37
CA LYS A 96 7.17 -0.85 2.78
C LYS A 96 5.84 -1.10 3.49
N TYR A 97 5.91 -1.41 4.76
CA TYR A 97 4.71 -1.71 5.52
C TYR A 97 4.88 -1.31 6.98
N SER A 98 3.76 -1.20 7.67
CA SER A 98 3.75 -1.00 9.11
C SER A 98 2.49 -1.63 9.68
N ASP A 99 2.42 -1.69 11.01
CA ASP A 99 1.26 -2.22 11.72
C ASP A 99 0.46 -1.06 12.30
N LYS A 100 -0.86 -1.12 12.11
CA LYS A 100 -1.86 -0.33 12.79
C LYS A 100 -1.96 1.12 12.35
N LEU A 101 -0.84 1.79 12.06
CA LEU A 101 -0.91 3.20 11.69
C LEU A 101 0.26 3.58 10.80
N VAL A 102 0.16 4.74 10.19
CA VAL A 102 1.25 5.32 9.38
C VAL A 102 2.33 5.78 10.36
N PRO A 103 3.56 5.25 10.25
CA PRO A 103 4.62 5.63 11.18
C PRO A 103 5.04 7.09 10.98
N LYS A 104 5.46 7.71 12.06
CA LYS A 104 5.96 9.08 11.99
C LYS A 104 7.14 9.19 11.03
N GLU A 105 7.98 8.17 10.98
CA GLU A 105 9.15 8.16 10.09
C GLU A 105 8.75 8.35 8.63
N TRP A 106 7.61 7.78 8.22
CA TRP A 106 7.13 7.96 6.86
C TRP A 106 6.72 9.41 6.61
N LEU A 107 6.11 10.03 7.61
CA LEU A 107 5.62 11.39 7.47
C LEU A 107 6.76 12.39 7.42
N ASP A 108 7.89 12.03 8.00
CA ASP A 108 9.06 12.90 8.07
C ASP A 108 9.98 12.79 6.86
N GLU A 109 9.70 11.87 5.95
CA GLU A 109 10.53 11.67 4.75
C GLU A 109 10.55 12.87 3.82
#